data_f5a6f6838c4573e6219f4cf4005c72ea
#
_entry.id   f5a6f6838c4573e6219f4cf4005c72ea
#
_cell.length_a   1.000
_cell.length_b   1.000
_cell.length_c   1.000
_cell.angle_alpha   90.00
_cell.angle_beta   90.00
_cell.angle_gamma   90.00
#
_symmetry.space_group_name_H-M   'P 1'
#
loop_
_entity.id
_entity.type
_entity.pdbx_description
1 polymer ?
#
loop_
_entity_poly.entity_id
_entity_poly.type
_entity_poly.pdbx_seq_one_letter_code
_entity_poly.pdbx_strand_id
1 'polypeptide(L)'
;MAPVITITSDELRDRVEEHLGHWIPDSLWERSEPYARRKLDLCRERNPEIDYYNDEYLVLLTADTVRETAFSDYTLAACEAIMAARSQ
;
A
#
# COMPACT_ATOMS: atom_id res chain seq x y z
N MET A 1 -14.54 19.07 -8.70
CA MET A 1 -15.13 17.77 -8.23
C MET A 1 -14.03 16.71 -8.23
N ALA A 2 -13.92 15.96 -7.15
CA ALA A 2 -12.92 14.91 -7.05
C ALA A 2 -13.22 13.77 -8.02
N PRO A 3 -12.18 13.19 -8.67
CA PRO A 3 -12.37 12.04 -9.57
C PRO A 3 -12.99 10.85 -8.83
N VAL A 4 -13.81 10.08 -9.52
CA VAL A 4 -14.37 8.83 -8.98
C VAL A 4 -13.30 7.74 -9.10
N ILE A 5 -13.11 6.99 -8.03
CA ILE A 5 -12.20 5.84 -8.03
C ILE A 5 -13.00 4.63 -8.53
N THR A 6 -12.62 4.09 -9.67
CA THR A 6 -13.34 2.99 -10.33
C THR A 6 -12.54 1.69 -10.42
N ILE A 7 -11.25 1.74 -10.16
CA ILE A 7 -10.37 0.57 -10.29
C ILE A 7 -10.73 -0.50 -9.26
N THR A 8 -10.89 -1.74 -9.72
CA THR A 8 -11.18 -2.89 -8.85
C THR A 8 -9.92 -3.32 -8.10
N SER A 9 -10.08 -4.15 -7.06
CA SER A 9 -8.96 -4.69 -6.30
C SER A 9 -8.01 -5.50 -7.19
N ASP A 10 -8.54 -6.33 -8.08
CA ASP A 10 -7.73 -7.16 -8.98
C ASP A 10 -6.96 -6.30 -9.98
N GLU A 11 -7.60 -5.32 -10.58
CA GLU A 11 -6.94 -4.38 -11.50
C GLU A 11 -5.86 -3.57 -10.80
N LEU A 12 -6.17 -3.10 -9.59
CA LEU A 12 -5.23 -2.34 -8.79
C LEU A 12 -3.99 -3.18 -8.47
N ARG A 13 -4.19 -4.42 -8.05
CA ARG A 13 -3.09 -5.34 -7.74
C ARG A 13 -2.21 -5.58 -8.96
N ASP A 14 -2.82 -5.86 -10.11
CA ASP A 14 -2.07 -6.10 -11.35
C ASP A 14 -1.21 -4.88 -11.72
N ARG A 15 -1.77 -3.68 -11.60
CA ARG A 15 -1.04 -2.46 -11.92
C ARG A 15 0.07 -2.15 -10.92
N VAL A 16 -0.17 -2.43 -9.64
CA VAL A 16 0.85 -2.26 -8.59
C VAL A 16 1.98 -3.27 -8.78
N GLU A 17 1.66 -4.53 -9.08
CA GLU A 17 2.68 -5.55 -9.37
C GLU A 17 3.52 -5.17 -10.59
N GLU A 18 2.89 -4.65 -11.63
CA GLU A 18 3.60 -4.15 -12.81
C GLU A 18 4.53 -2.97 -12.44
N HIS A 19 4.03 -2.04 -11.65
CA HIS A 19 4.82 -0.87 -11.19
C HIS A 19 6.01 -1.28 -10.33
N LEU A 20 5.82 -2.25 -9.43
CA LEU A 20 6.89 -2.74 -8.56
C LEU A 20 7.85 -3.69 -9.28
N GLY A 21 7.40 -4.32 -10.36
CA GLY A 21 8.20 -5.28 -11.11
C GLY A 21 8.28 -6.67 -10.47
N HIS A 22 7.40 -6.98 -9.53
CA HIS A 22 7.35 -8.29 -8.89
C HIS A 22 5.96 -8.58 -8.33
N TRP A 23 5.71 -9.86 -8.07
CA TRP A 23 4.47 -10.35 -7.49
C TRP A 23 4.32 -9.95 -6.02
N ILE A 24 3.07 -9.70 -5.58
CA ILE A 24 2.75 -9.36 -4.20
C ILE A 24 2.07 -10.56 -3.54
N PRO A 25 2.60 -11.07 -2.40
CA PRO A 25 1.93 -12.11 -1.64
C PRO A 25 0.53 -11.69 -1.19
N ASP A 26 -0.42 -12.65 -1.18
CA ASP A 26 -1.81 -12.36 -0.83
C ASP A 26 -1.96 -11.68 0.53
N SER A 27 -1.26 -12.18 1.55
CA SER A 27 -1.34 -11.62 2.90
C SER A 27 -0.85 -10.18 2.95
N LEU A 28 0.18 -9.85 2.18
CA LEU A 28 0.71 -8.49 2.09
C LEU A 28 -0.28 -7.58 1.38
N TRP A 29 -0.89 -8.06 0.30
CA TRP A 29 -1.90 -7.30 -0.44
C TRP A 29 -3.12 -6.99 0.42
N GLU A 30 -3.65 -7.99 1.12
CA GLU A 30 -4.82 -7.86 1.99
C GLU A 30 -4.64 -6.83 3.09
N ARG A 31 -3.41 -6.65 3.57
CA ARG A 31 -3.09 -5.63 4.59
C ARG A 31 -2.82 -4.26 3.97
N SER A 32 -2.28 -4.23 2.76
CA SER A 32 -1.83 -2.99 2.12
C SER A 32 -2.96 -2.24 1.41
N GLU A 33 -3.82 -2.94 0.70
CA GLU A 33 -4.88 -2.31 -0.10
C GLU A 33 -5.84 -1.47 0.74
N PRO A 34 -6.47 -2.00 1.81
CA PRO A 34 -7.41 -1.19 2.60
C PRO A 34 -6.74 0.06 3.19
N TYR A 35 -5.50 -0.07 3.61
CA TYR A 35 -4.74 1.03 4.19
C TYR A 35 -4.45 2.12 3.14
N ALA A 36 -4.08 1.72 1.92
CA ALA A 36 -3.83 2.65 0.83
C ALA A 36 -5.11 3.39 0.42
N ARG A 37 -6.22 2.68 0.31
CA ARG A 37 -7.51 3.30 -0.02
C ARG A 37 -7.94 4.30 1.05
N ARG A 38 -7.73 3.99 2.30
CA ARG A 38 -8.02 4.90 3.41
C ARG A 38 -7.13 6.13 3.37
N LYS A 39 -5.86 5.99 3.06
CA LYS A 39 -4.95 7.13 2.88
C LYS A 39 -5.46 8.06 1.79
N LEU A 40 -5.92 7.50 0.67
CA LEU A 40 -6.46 8.31 -0.42
C LEU A 40 -7.69 9.08 0.02
N ASP A 41 -8.62 8.42 0.73
CA ASP A 41 -9.82 9.06 1.25
C ASP A 41 -9.46 10.24 2.17
N LEU A 42 -8.49 10.06 3.05
CA LEU A 42 -8.02 11.13 3.94
C LEU A 42 -7.39 12.29 3.16
N CYS A 43 -6.62 12.00 2.12
CA CYS A 43 -6.06 13.04 1.25
C CYS A 43 -7.16 13.86 0.58
N ARG A 44 -8.19 13.19 0.09
CA ARG A 44 -9.35 13.84 -0.56
C ARG A 44 -10.15 14.69 0.40
N GLU A 45 -10.33 14.23 1.64
CA GLU A 45 -11.02 14.99 2.68
C GLU A 45 -10.28 16.27 3.06
N ARG A 46 -8.94 16.15 3.18
CA ARG A 46 -8.09 17.29 3.59
C ARG A 46 -7.88 18.31 2.50
N ASN A 47 -7.93 17.86 1.25
CA ASN A 47 -7.63 18.69 0.08
C ASN A 47 -8.71 18.54 -0.99
N PRO A 48 -9.96 18.96 -0.69
CA PRO A 48 -11.08 18.73 -1.62
C PRO A 48 -10.95 19.49 -2.95
N GLU A 49 -10.10 20.51 -3.00
CA GLU A 49 -9.83 21.29 -4.21
C GLU A 49 -8.88 20.58 -5.18
N ILE A 50 -8.22 19.53 -4.74
CA ILE A 50 -7.24 18.81 -5.57
C ILE A 50 -7.96 17.76 -6.42
N ASP A 51 -7.70 17.74 -7.72
CA ASP A 51 -8.38 16.89 -8.69
C ASP A 51 -7.52 15.75 -9.26
N TYR A 52 -6.28 15.59 -8.79
CA TYR A 52 -5.40 14.53 -9.26
C TYR A 52 -5.42 13.24 -8.40
N TYR A 53 -6.26 13.17 -7.36
CA TYR A 53 -6.43 11.96 -6.55
C TYR A 53 -7.35 10.97 -7.26
N ASN A 54 -6.83 10.40 -8.35
CA ASN A 54 -7.52 9.49 -9.27
C ASN A 54 -6.99 8.06 -9.13
N ASP A 55 -7.41 7.17 -10.05
CA ASP A 55 -6.96 5.77 -10.05
C ASP A 55 -5.44 5.66 -10.18
N GLU A 56 -4.80 6.49 -11.01
CA GLU A 56 -3.34 6.50 -11.17
C GLU A 56 -2.63 6.86 -9.86
N TYR A 57 -3.15 7.85 -9.16
CA TYR A 57 -2.61 8.24 -7.86
C TYR A 57 -2.75 7.08 -6.86
N LEU A 58 -3.88 6.37 -6.88
CA LEU A 58 -4.11 5.22 -6.02
C LEU A 58 -3.09 4.11 -6.30
N VAL A 59 -2.75 3.87 -7.56
CA VAL A 59 -1.72 2.88 -7.92
C VAL A 59 -0.38 3.22 -7.26
N LEU A 60 0.05 4.48 -7.38
CA LEU A 60 1.31 4.94 -6.78
C LEU A 60 1.28 4.86 -5.26
N LEU A 61 0.20 5.31 -4.66
CA LEU A 61 0.02 5.27 -3.21
C LEU A 61 0.00 3.84 -2.67
N THR A 62 -0.66 2.94 -3.40
CA THR A 62 -0.71 1.52 -3.03
C THR A 62 0.66 0.88 -3.15
N ALA A 63 1.42 1.18 -4.21
CA ALA A 63 2.79 0.68 -4.36
C ALA A 63 3.67 1.10 -3.18
N ASP A 64 3.60 2.36 -2.77
CA ASP A 64 4.35 2.85 -1.62
C ASP A 64 3.91 2.15 -0.33
N THR A 65 2.60 1.94 -0.15
CA THR A 65 2.05 1.25 1.01
C THR A 65 2.53 -0.20 1.09
N VAL A 66 2.57 -0.90 -0.05
CA VAL A 66 3.09 -2.28 -0.11
C VAL A 66 4.56 -2.31 0.31
N ARG A 67 5.36 -1.38 -0.19
CA ARG A 67 6.79 -1.29 0.19
C ARG A 67 6.96 -1.03 1.67
N GLU A 68 6.22 -0.09 2.22
CA GLU A 68 6.27 0.26 3.64
C GLU A 68 5.87 -0.91 4.54
N THR A 69 4.80 -1.61 4.17
CA THR A 69 4.30 -2.75 4.93
C THR A 69 5.32 -3.89 4.91
N ALA A 70 5.88 -4.21 3.74
CA ALA A 70 6.91 -5.24 3.60
C ALA A 70 8.16 -4.90 4.41
N PHE A 71 8.59 -3.64 4.37
CA PHE A 71 9.74 -3.17 5.14
C PHE A 71 9.51 -3.27 6.64
N SER A 72 8.31 -2.90 7.11
CA SER A 72 7.94 -3.01 8.52
C SER A 72 7.96 -4.47 8.98
N ASP A 73 7.43 -5.38 8.17
CA ASP A 73 7.45 -6.82 8.48
C ASP A 73 8.89 -7.34 8.57
N TYR A 74 9.73 -6.95 7.64
CA TYR A 74 11.15 -7.34 7.64
C TYR A 74 11.86 -6.84 8.89
N THR A 75 11.65 -5.57 9.24
CA THR A 75 12.26 -4.95 10.41
C THR A 75 11.81 -5.64 11.69
N LEU A 76 10.52 -5.94 11.82
CA LEU A 76 9.98 -6.65 12.98
C LEU A 76 10.58 -8.05 13.10
N ALA A 77 10.64 -8.80 12.01
CA ALA A 77 11.23 -10.13 12.00
C ALA A 77 12.71 -10.09 12.41
N ALA A 78 13.45 -9.10 11.92
CA ALA A 78 14.85 -8.92 12.28
C ALA A 78 15.02 -8.61 13.77
N CYS A 79 14.17 -7.75 14.33
CA CYS A 79 14.18 -7.44 15.77
C CYS A 79 13.85 -8.67 16.60
N GLU A 80 12.85 -9.44 16.20
CA GLU A 80 12.47 -10.69 16.90
C GLU A 80 13.61 -11.70 16.89
N ALA A 81 14.31 -11.85 15.76
CA ALA A 81 15.46 -12.74 15.64
C ALA A 81 16.61 -12.33 16.58
N ILE A 82 16.89 -11.01 16.67
CA ILE A 82 17.93 -10.47 17.55
C ILE A 82 17.55 -10.74 19.01
N MET A 83 16.30 -10.50 19.39
CA MET A 83 15.82 -10.72 20.75
C MET A 83 15.88 -12.21 21.12
N ALA A 84 15.50 -13.10 20.21
CA ALA A 84 15.58 -14.54 20.43
C ALA A 84 17.03 -14.99 20.64
N ALA A 85 17.97 -14.45 19.88
CA ALA A 85 19.39 -14.75 20.02
C ALA A 85 19.93 -14.30 21.39
N ARG A 86 19.46 -13.15 21.90
CA ARG A 86 19.88 -12.64 23.21
C ARG A 86 19.31 -13.43 24.40
N SER A 87 18.18 -14.11 24.17
CA SER A 87 17.53 -14.90 25.20
C SER A 87 18.22 -16.24 25.46
N GLN A 88 19.17 -16.62 24.65
CA GLN A 88 19.90 -17.91 24.78
C GLN A 88 21.20 -17.78 25.61
#